data_9035f921ec5096e4b47ff9fb4de7c003
#
_entry.id   9035f921ec5096e4b47ff9fb4de7c003
#
_cell.length_a   1.000
_cell.length_b   1.000
_cell.length_c   1.000
_cell.angle_alpha   90.00
_cell.angle_beta   90.00
_cell.angle_gamma   90.00
#
_symmetry.space_group_name_H-M   'P 1'
#
loop_
_entity.id
_entity.type
_entity.pdbx_description
1 polymer ?
#
loop_
_entity_poly.entity_id
_entity_poly.type
_entity_poly.pdbx_seq_one_letter_code
_entity_poly.pdbx_strand_id
1 'polypeptide(L)'
;LHVAPDNMTKAALIKTLSKASTRLVLSEIDLVEYHSLLVVSSEFSVFLPTYDTTFMSVLTDLYDCRDDYTEERISTGESFIPNPQLHLIGGTTPGFMASTFPEQAWTMGFSSRLILIYCEEPVRVSLFHGNSRPENLWAALVHDAKSIAGLYGQLEWLPEAAALLEAWDESGRKPVPTHPKLATYNTRRILQVI
;
A
#
# COMPACT_ATOMS: atom_id res chain seq x y z
N LEU A 1 -0.33 -9.26 -12.91
CA LEU A 1 -0.48 -8.06 -12.11
C LEU A 1 -1.45 -7.11 -12.81
N HIS A 2 -2.52 -6.74 -12.13
CA HIS A 2 -3.47 -5.74 -12.61
C HIS A 2 -3.01 -4.36 -12.16
N VAL A 3 -2.90 -3.43 -13.11
CA VAL A 3 -2.48 -2.05 -12.83
C VAL A 3 -3.66 -1.12 -13.12
N ALA A 4 -3.93 -0.24 -12.20
CA ALA A 4 -5.00 0.74 -12.31
C ALA A 4 -4.63 1.88 -13.29
N PRO A 5 -5.61 2.55 -13.90
CA PRO A 5 -5.39 3.83 -14.58
C PRO A 5 -4.87 4.91 -13.62
N ASP A 6 -4.15 5.90 -14.14
CA ASP A 6 -3.53 6.98 -13.35
C ASP A 6 -4.55 7.84 -12.58
N ASN A 7 -5.76 7.97 -13.10
CA ASN A 7 -6.84 8.73 -12.48
C ASN A 7 -8.12 7.90 -12.43
N MET A 8 -8.75 7.84 -11.27
CA MET A 8 -9.99 7.13 -11.09
C MET A 8 -10.81 7.65 -9.90
N THR A 9 -12.12 7.56 -10.02
CA THR A 9 -13.03 7.79 -8.90
C THR A 9 -13.05 6.56 -7.96
N LYS A 10 -13.56 6.76 -6.74
CA LYS A 10 -13.82 5.66 -5.80
C LYS A 10 -14.61 4.51 -6.46
N ALA A 11 -15.67 4.86 -7.22
CA ALA A 11 -16.47 3.88 -7.93
C ALA A 11 -15.69 3.08 -8.98
N ALA A 12 -14.82 3.77 -9.72
CA ALA A 12 -13.98 3.14 -10.72
C ALA A 12 -12.93 2.24 -10.07
N LEU A 13 -12.37 2.63 -8.92
CA LEU A 13 -11.43 1.80 -8.15
C LEU A 13 -12.07 0.46 -7.76
N ILE A 14 -13.23 0.50 -7.12
CA ILE A 14 -13.96 -0.72 -6.70
C ILE A 14 -14.28 -1.61 -7.91
N LYS A 15 -14.80 -1.01 -8.99
CA LYS A 15 -15.09 -1.75 -10.23
C LYS A 15 -13.85 -2.35 -10.88
N THR A 16 -12.72 -1.66 -10.82
CA THR A 16 -11.46 -2.16 -11.39
C THR A 16 -10.91 -3.28 -10.52
N LEU A 17 -10.93 -3.11 -9.19
CA LEU A 17 -10.52 -4.13 -8.25
C LEU A 17 -11.38 -5.40 -8.38
N SER A 18 -12.70 -5.28 -8.53
CA SER A 18 -13.59 -6.44 -8.72
C SER A 18 -13.31 -7.24 -9.99
N LYS A 19 -12.64 -6.63 -10.98
CA LYS A 19 -12.23 -7.30 -12.22
C LYS A 19 -10.79 -7.82 -12.17
N ALA A 20 -10.03 -7.46 -11.13
CA ALA A 20 -8.63 -7.81 -10.99
C ALA A 20 -8.43 -9.18 -10.33
N SER A 21 -9.29 -10.16 -10.70
CA SER A 21 -9.23 -11.52 -10.17
C SER A 21 -7.96 -12.24 -10.59
N THR A 22 -7.36 -12.91 -9.65
CA THR A 22 -6.18 -13.77 -9.83
C THR A 22 -6.43 -15.07 -9.05
N ARG A 23 -5.93 -16.19 -9.56
CA ARG A 23 -6.05 -17.50 -8.93
C ARG A 23 -4.69 -18.04 -8.59
N LEU A 24 -4.53 -18.47 -7.35
CA LEU A 24 -3.33 -19.14 -6.86
C LEU A 24 -3.69 -20.59 -6.56
N VAL A 25 -2.99 -21.52 -7.20
CA VAL A 25 -3.11 -22.95 -6.94
C VAL A 25 -2.11 -23.30 -5.86
N LEU A 26 -2.58 -23.62 -4.65
CA LEU A 26 -1.74 -23.99 -3.54
C LEU A 26 -1.45 -25.50 -3.53
N SER A 27 -2.42 -26.32 -4.01
CA SER A 27 -2.28 -27.77 -4.18
C SER A 27 -3.22 -28.27 -5.27
N GLU A 28 -3.26 -29.58 -5.53
CA GLU A 28 -4.18 -30.18 -6.54
C GLU A 28 -5.67 -29.93 -6.23
N ILE A 29 -6.01 -29.65 -4.99
CA ILE A 29 -7.38 -29.47 -4.49
C ILE A 29 -7.63 -28.11 -3.87
N ASP A 30 -6.61 -27.27 -3.71
CA ASP A 30 -6.72 -26.00 -3.01
C ASP A 30 -6.41 -24.83 -3.97
N LEU A 31 -7.46 -24.08 -4.26
CA LEU A 31 -7.42 -22.91 -5.16
C LEU A 31 -7.93 -21.70 -4.41
N VAL A 32 -7.09 -20.69 -4.29
CA VAL A 32 -7.46 -19.40 -3.70
C VAL A 32 -7.67 -18.38 -4.80
N GLU A 33 -8.86 -17.78 -4.82
CA GLU A 33 -9.15 -16.62 -5.66
C GLU A 33 -8.97 -15.34 -4.83
N TYR A 34 -8.23 -14.38 -5.37
CA TYR A 34 -8.02 -13.08 -4.77
C TYR A 34 -8.04 -11.99 -5.83
N HIS A 35 -8.32 -10.78 -5.41
CA HIS A 35 -8.38 -9.61 -6.29
C HIS A 35 -7.25 -8.65 -5.95
N SER A 36 -6.26 -8.52 -6.82
CA SER A 36 -5.06 -7.73 -6.57
C SER A 36 -4.92 -6.61 -7.60
N LEU A 37 -4.85 -5.37 -7.12
CA LEU A 37 -4.73 -4.19 -7.96
C LEU A 37 -3.60 -3.29 -7.48
N LEU A 38 -2.69 -2.92 -8.38
CA LEU A 38 -1.66 -1.92 -8.14
C LEU A 38 -2.11 -0.57 -8.69
N VAL A 39 -2.10 0.44 -7.84
CA VAL A 39 -2.27 1.85 -8.22
C VAL A 39 -0.91 2.52 -8.16
N VAL A 40 -0.49 3.12 -9.28
CA VAL A 40 0.73 3.93 -9.36
C VAL A 40 0.33 5.34 -9.75
N SER A 41 0.54 6.31 -8.87
CA SER A 41 0.18 7.70 -9.10
C SER A 41 1.42 8.59 -8.94
N SER A 42 1.89 9.18 -10.03
CA SER A 42 3.02 10.12 -10.00
C SER A 42 2.70 11.40 -9.22
N GLU A 43 1.42 11.77 -9.21
CA GLU A 43 0.86 12.89 -8.46
C GLU A 43 -0.32 12.41 -7.64
N PHE A 44 -0.10 12.20 -6.33
CA PHE A 44 -1.12 11.65 -5.45
C PHE A 44 -2.40 12.47 -5.40
N SER A 45 -2.31 13.78 -5.69
CA SER A 45 -3.45 14.69 -5.84
C SER A 45 -4.42 14.32 -6.95
N VAL A 46 -3.92 13.66 -7.98
CA VAL A 46 -4.76 13.22 -9.11
C VAL A 46 -5.57 11.99 -8.72
N PHE A 47 -4.99 11.12 -7.90
CA PHE A 47 -5.65 9.90 -7.44
C PHE A 47 -6.61 10.19 -6.27
N LEU A 48 -6.17 10.93 -5.26
CA LEU A 48 -6.96 11.24 -4.08
C LEU A 48 -7.38 12.71 -4.07
N PRO A 49 -8.67 13.01 -4.36
CA PRO A 49 -9.18 14.37 -4.31
C PRO A 49 -9.06 14.97 -2.91
N THR A 50 -8.85 16.29 -2.88
CA THR A 50 -8.75 17.05 -1.64
C THR A 50 -9.99 16.87 -0.76
N TYR A 51 -9.80 16.53 0.50
CA TYR A 51 -10.84 16.32 1.52
C TYR A 51 -11.86 15.20 1.22
N ASP A 52 -11.60 14.29 0.30
CA ASP A 52 -12.49 13.15 0.07
C ASP A 52 -12.32 12.08 1.18
N THR A 53 -12.93 12.36 2.32
CA THR A 53 -12.90 11.46 3.49
C THR A 53 -13.58 10.12 3.20
N THR A 54 -14.56 10.09 2.29
CA THR A 54 -15.24 8.85 1.89
C THR A 54 -14.29 7.95 1.12
N PHE A 55 -13.50 8.52 0.21
CA PHE A 55 -12.50 7.74 -0.52
C PHE A 55 -11.39 7.26 0.43
N MET A 56 -10.90 8.13 1.32
CA MET A 56 -9.93 7.76 2.35
C MET A 56 -10.41 6.60 3.22
N SER A 57 -11.70 6.60 3.61
CA SER A 57 -12.28 5.51 4.40
C SER A 57 -12.29 4.18 3.65
N VAL A 58 -12.62 4.19 2.35
CA VAL A 58 -12.56 2.98 1.51
C VAL A 58 -11.13 2.46 1.37
N LEU A 59 -10.16 3.34 1.14
CA LEU A 59 -8.75 2.94 1.08
C LEU A 59 -8.27 2.34 2.42
N THR A 60 -8.74 2.90 3.53
CA THR A 60 -8.48 2.41 4.88
C THR A 60 -9.04 1.00 5.10
N ASP A 61 -10.25 0.77 4.63
CA ASP A 61 -10.94 -0.53 4.76
C ASP A 61 -10.28 -1.61 3.88
N LEU A 62 -9.93 -1.27 2.64
CA LEU A 62 -9.23 -2.16 1.72
C LEU A 62 -7.80 -2.51 2.17
N TYR A 63 -7.13 -1.61 2.92
CA TYR A 63 -5.80 -1.87 3.46
C TYR A 63 -5.78 -3.05 4.44
N ASP A 64 -6.86 -3.25 5.20
CA ASP A 64 -6.93 -4.28 6.23
C ASP A 64 -7.07 -5.71 5.64
N CYS A 65 -7.06 -5.86 4.31
CA CYS A 65 -7.06 -7.15 3.58
C CYS A 65 -8.06 -8.17 4.17
N ARG A 66 -9.32 -7.76 4.30
CA ARG A 66 -10.40 -8.63 4.80
C ARG A 66 -10.64 -9.80 3.85
N ASP A 67 -11.30 -10.83 4.34
CA ASP A 67 -11.70 -11.98 3.53
C ASP A 67 -12.59 -11.59 2.36
N ASP A 68 -13.41 -10.55 2.53
CA ASP A 68 -14.24 -9.98 1.47
C ASP A 68 -14.45 -8.46 1.64
N TYR A 69 -14.83 -7.83 0.54
CA TYR A 69 -15.33 -6.47 0.49
C TYR A 69 -16.64 -6.43 -0.29
N THR A 70 -17.67 -5.91 0.35
CA THR A 70 -19.01 -5.76 -0.27
C THR A 70 -19.42 -4.30 -0.28
N GLU A 71 -19.85 -3.80 -1.43
CA GLU A 71 -20.45 -2.48 -1.57
C GLU A 71 -21.72 -2.57 -2.43
N GLU A 72 -22.83 -2.05 -1.92
CA GLU A 72 -24.07 -1.94 -2.67
C GLU A 72 -24.27 -0.52 -3.19
N ARG A 73 -24.64 -0.40 -4.45
CA ARG A 73 -24.95 0.89 -5.11
C ARG A 73 -26.23 0.77 -5.90
N ILE A 74 -27.09 1.78 -5.77
CA ILE A 74 -28.37 1.86 -6.49
C ILE A 74 -28.17 1.77 -8.01
N SER A 75 -27.09 2.36 -8.53
CA SER A 75 -26.85 2.45 -9.99
C SER A 75 -26.16 1.23 -10.60
N THR A 76 -25.40 0.45 -9.82
CA THR A 76 -24.57 -0.66 -10.34
C THR A 76 -24.85 -2.00 -9.65
N GLY A 77 -25.72 -2.01 -8.63
CA GLY A 77 -25.98 -3.18 -7.82
C GLY A 77 -24.86 -3.49 -6.81
N GLU A 78 -24.86 -4.69 -6.33
CA GLU A 78 -23.89 -5.20 -5.37
C GLU A 78 -22.56 -5.53 -6.04
N SER A 79 -21.45 -5.13 -5.40
CA SER A 79 -20.10 -5.54 -5.76
C SER A 79 -19.55 -6.39 -4.63
N PHE A 80 -19.26 -7.64 -4.92
CA PHE A 80 -18.61 -8.58 -4.01
C PHE A 80 -17.19 -8.87 -4.49
N ILE A 81 -16.21 -8.69 -3.64
CA ILE A 81 -14.77 -8.84 -3.97
C ILE A 81 -14.12 -9.72 -2.91
N PRO A 82 -13.90 -11.01 -3.20
CA PRO A 82 -13.20 -11.89 -2.27
C PRO A 82 -11.71 -11.57 -2.21
N ASN A 83 -11.14 -11.63 -1.01
CA ASN A 83 -9.71 -11.43 -0.74
C ASN A 83 -9.13 -10.19 -1.46
N PRO A 84 -9.67 -8.97 -1.23
CA PRO A 84 -9.20 -7.77 -1.90
C PRO A 84 -7.80 -7.39 -1.43
N GLN A 85 -6.92 -7.10 -2.38
CA GLN A 85 -5.55 -6.63 -2.14
C GLN A 85 -5.31 -5.36 -2.95
N LEU A 86 -5.15 -4.24 -2.27
CA LEU A 86 -4.86 -2.96 -2.90
C LEU A 86 -3.44 -2.52 -2.56
N HIS A 87 -2.63 -2.35 -3.59
CA HIS A 87 -1.28 -1.80 -3.49
C HIS A 87 -1.28 -0.38 -4.04
N LEU A 88 -0.73 0.57 -3.30
CA LEU A 88 -0.68 1.97 -3.69
C LEU A 88 0.74 2.51 -3.58
N ILE A 89 1.25 3.05 -4.69
CA ILE A 89 2.52 3.78 -4.74
C ILE A 89 2.21 5.16 -5.29
N GLY A 90 2.58 6.21 -4.56
CA GLY A 90 2.29 7.58 -4.98
C GLY A 90 3.42 8.55 -4.70
N GLY A 91 3.60 9.51 -5.59
CA GLY A 91 4.44 10.69 -5.40
C GLY A 91 3.60 11.88 -4.91
N THR A 92 4.16 12.69 -4.02
CA THR A 92 3.48 13.91 -3.56
C THR A 92 4.50 14.92 -3.01
N THR A 93 4.05 16.12 -2.75
CA THR A 93 4.85 17.16 -2.09
C THR A 93 4.38 17.38 -0.64
N PRO A 94 5.27 17.80 0.27
CA PRO A 94 4.87 18.10 1.65
C PRO A 94 3.76 19.16 1.74
N GLY A 95 3.82 20.17 0.87
CA GLY A 95 2.80 21.22 0.80
C GLY A 95 1.42 20.68 0.41
N PHE A 96 1.37 19.77 -0.54
CA PHE A 96 0.14 19.09 -0.93
C PHE A 96 -0.42 18.21 0.21
N MET A 97 0.42 17.45 0.87
CA MET A 97 0.02 16.63 2.02
C MET A 97 -0.63 17.48 3.12
N ALA A 98 -0.02 18.63 3.43
CA ALA A 98 -0.54 19.56 4.45
C ALA A 98 -1.88 20.17 4.06
N SER A 99 -2.13 20.43 2.77
CA SER A 99 -3.35 21.06 2.28
C SER A 99 -4.48 20.08 1.95
N THR A 100 -4.16 18.82 1.68
CA THR A 100 -5.13 17.81 1.22
C THR A 100 -5.70 16.99 2.35
N PHE A 101 -4.88 16.69 3.37
CA PHE A 101 -5.33 15.88 4.48
C PHE A 101 -6.05 16.74 5.51
N PRO A 102 -7.37 16.55 5.67
CA PRO A 102 -8.10 17.16 6.77
C PRO A 102 -7.57 16.63 8.10
N GLU A 103 -7.80 17.35 9.20
CA GLU A 103 -7.42 16.88 10.54
C GLU A 103 -7.96 15.48 10.84
N GLN A 104 -9.16 15.17 10.33
CA GLN A 104 -9.77 13.85 10.48
C GLN A 104 -8.94 12.73 9.83
N ALA A 105 -8.26 12.97 8.71
CA ALA A 105 -7.44 11.95 8.05
C ALA A 105 -6.28 11.45 8.94
N TRP A 106 -5.78 12.31 9.84
CA TRP A 106 -4.76 11.94 10.80
C TRP A 106 -5.31 11.10 11.97
N THR A 107 -6.57 11.32 12.33
CA THR A 107 -7.24 10.63 13.46
C THR A 107 -8.03 9.39 13.04
N MET A 108 -8.56 9.37 11.79
CA MET A 108 -9.34 8.25 11.24
C MET A 108 -8.48 7.03 10.85
N GLY A 109 -7.17 7.08 11.03
CA GLY A 109 -6.28 5.96 10.77
C GLY A 109 -5.83 5.82 9.30
N PHE A 110 -6.21 6.72 8.39
CA PHE A 110 -5.74 6.69 7.01
C PHE A 110 -4.23 6.92 6.93
N SER A 111 -3.74 8.00 7.54
CA SER A 111 -2.32 8.34 7.56
C SER A 111 -1.45 7.28 8.22
N SER A 112 -1.98 6.58 9.22
CA SER A 112 -1.24 5.53 9.93
C SER A 112 -1.03 4.24 9.11
N ARG A 113 -1.71 4.12 7.97
CA ARG A 113 -1.56 3.02 7.02
C ARG A 113 -0.60 3.34 5.87
N LEU A 114 -0.15 4.58 5.78
CA LEU A 114 0.78 5.04 4.75
C LEU A 114 2.22 4.97 5.25
N ILE A 115 3.11 4.42 4.45
CA ILE A 115 4.56 4.55 4.64
C ILE A 115 5.00 5.80 3.89
N LEU A 116 5.33 6.86 4.66
CA LEU A 116 5.74 8.14 4.09
C LEU A 116 7.26 8.20 4.08
N ILE A 117 7.82 8.31 2.89
CA ILE A 117 9.26 8.45 2.67
C ILE A 117 9.51 9.88 2.20
N TYR A 118 10.29 10.63 2.97
CA TYR A 118 10.68 12.00 2.66
C TYR A 118 12.19 12.07 2.41
N CYS A 119 12.58 12.74 1.32
CA CYS A 119 13.95 13.04 1.01
C CYS A 119 14.09 14.55 0.76
N GLU A 120 14.87 15.23 1.58
CA GLU A 120 15.08 16.68 1.50
C GLU A 120 16.16 17.05 0.47
N GLU A 121 17.17 16.21 0.34
CA GLU A 121 18.31 16.48 -0.53
C GLU A 121 18.12 15.80 -1.90
N PRO A 122 17.90 16.59 -2.97
CA PRO A 122 17.84 16.00 -4.30
C PRO A 122 19.23 15.53 -4.75
N VAL A 123 19.33 14.28 -5.18
CA VAL A 123 20.53 13.78 -5.85
C VAL A 123 20.65 14.49 -7.20
N ARG A 124 21.70 15.30 -7.35
CA ARG A 124 22.00 15.96 -8.61
C ARG A 124 22.57 14.95 -9.61
N VAL A 125 21.85 14.75 -10.69
CA VAL A 125 22.29 13.92 -11.81
C VAL A 125 22.75 14.83 -12.93
N SER A 126 23.82 14.45 -13.64
CA SER A 126 24.30 15.19 -14.80
C SER A 126 23.22 15.26 -15.88
N LEU A 127 22.97 16.47 -16.41
CA LEU A 127 21.99 16.67 -17.47
C LEU A 127 22.39 16.03 -18.81
N PHE A 128 23.69 15.84 -19.03
CA PHE A 128 24.24 15.42 -20.32
C PHE A 128 24.83 14.02 -20.32
N HIS A 129 25.09 13.47 -19.15
CA HIS A 129 25.49 12.08 -19.03
C HIS A 129 24.24 11.27 -18.68
N GLY A 130 23.70 10.61 -19.69
CA GLY A 130 22.55 9.72 -19.47
C GLY A 130 22.85 8.75 -18.32
N ASN A 131 21.84 8.50 -17.49
CA ASN A 131 21.90 7.44 -16.50
C ASN A 131 22.11 6.11 -17.22
N SER A 132 23.37 5.75 -17.46
CA SER A 132 23.70 4.39 -17.87
C SER A 132 23.35 3.49 -16.68
N ARG A 133 22.14 2.99 -16.66
CA ARG A 133 21.77 1.92 -15.72
C ARG A 133 22.67 0.74 -16.06
N PRO A 134 23.48 0.25 -15.11
CA PRO A 134 24.25 -0.95 -15.38
C PRO A 134 23.27 -2.07 -15.81
N GLU A 135 23.45 -2.62 -17.01
CA GLU A 135 22.57 -3.69 -17.52
C GLU A 135 22.49 -4.89 -16.58
N ASN A 136 23.62 -5.19 -15.92
CA ASN A 136 23.70 -6.24 -14.92
C ASN A 136 22.82 -5.95 -13.68
N LEU A 137 22.69 -4.70 -13.24
CA LEU A 137 21.83 -4.34 -12.10
C LEU A 137 20.35 -4.56 -12.43
N TRP A 138 19.92 -4.17 -13.63
CA TRP A 138 18.55 -4.40 -14.06
C TRP A 138 18.22 -5.88 -14.14
N ALA A 139 19.11 -6.67 -14.72
CA ALA A 139 18.93 -8.13 -14.80
C ALA A 139 18.86 -8.77 -13.41
N ALA A 140 19.71 -8.34 -12.46
CA ALA A 140 19.67 -8.81 -11.08
C ALA A 140 18.35 -8.46 -10.39
N LEU A 141 17.87 -7.20 -10.49
CA LEU A 141 16.59 -6.78 -9.92
C LEU A 141 15.41 -7.57 -10.49
N VAL A 142 15.40 -7.84 -11.80
CA VAL A 142 14.35 -8.66 -12.44
C VAL A 142 14.42 -10.10 -11.94
N HIS A 143 15.63 -10.66 -11.76
CA HIS A 143 15.81 -11.99 -11.20
C HIS A 143 15.26 -12.08 -9.77
N ASP A 144 15.63 -11.12 -8.91
CA ASP A 144 15.17 -11.05 -7.52
C ASP A 144 13.65 -10.90 -7.45
N ALA A 145 13.08 -9.98 -8.26
CA ALA A 145 11.64 -9.81 -8.32
C ALA A 145 10.88 -11.09 -8.75
N LYS A 146 11.44 -11.86 -9.70
CA LYS A 146 10.87 -13.16 -10.09
C LYS A 146 10.98 -14.19 -8.97
N SER A 147 12.09 -14.21 -8.25
CA SER A 147 12.30 -15.10 -7.11
C SER A 147 11.31 -14.80 -5.99
N ILE A 148 11.13 -13.50 -5.66
CA ILE A 148 10.13 -13.05 -4.68
C ILE A 148 8.71 -13.41 -5.11
N ALA A 149 8.37 -13.22 -6.38
CA ALA A 149 7.06 -13.57 -6.92
C ALA A 149 6.75 -15.08 -6.89
N GLY A 150 7.76 -15.91 -6.75
CA GLY A 150 7.63 -17.35 -6.56
C GLY A 150 7.45 -17.80 -5.11
N LEU A 151 7.57 -16.89 -4.15
CA LEU A 151 7.37 -17.19 -2.73
C LEU A 151 5.88 -17.18 -2.42
N TYR A 152 5.40 -18.27 -1.84
CA TYR A 152 4.00 -18.40 -1.40
C TYR A 152 3.94 -19.34 -0.20
N GLY A 153 2.86 -19.22 0.59
CA GLY A 153 2.64 -20.03 1.78
C GLY A 153 2.74 -19.22 3.07
N GLN A 154 2.60 -19.88 4.19
CA GLN A 154 2.69 -19.27 5.49
C GLN A 154 4.15 -18.94 5.81
N LEU A 155 4.40 -17.70 6.25
CA LEU A 155 5.71 -17.29 6.77
C LEU A 155 5.84 -17.73 8.24
N GLU A 156 7.01 -18.27 8.58
CA GLU A 156 7.36 -18.64 9.94
C GLU A 156 8.41 -17.68 10.48
N TRP A 157 8.22 -17.24 11.71
CA TRP A 157 9.19 -16.40 12.39
C TRP A 157 10.36 -17.23 12.92
N LEU A 158 11.57 -16.81 12.63
CA LEU A 158 12.73 -17.33 13.35
C LEU A 158 12.63 -16.86 14.81
N PRO A 159 12.93 -17.73 15.80
CA PRO A 159 12.81 -17.39 17.22
C PRO A 159 13.55 -16.10 17.60
N GLU A 160 14.73 -15.88 17.03
CA GLU A 160 15.55 -14.70 17.27
C GLU A 160 14.88 -13.43 16.73
N ALA A 161 14.24 -13.51 15.55
CA ALA A 161 13.53 -12.39 14.96
C ALA A 161 12.26 -12.06 15.75
N ALA A 162 11.52 -13.06 16.20
CA ALA A 162 10.36 -12.91 17.06
C ALA A 162 10.75 -12.22 18.38
N ALA A 163 11.81 -12.67 19.04
CA ALA A 163 12.29 -12.08 20.30
C ALA A 163 12.73 -10.61 20.12
N LEU A 164 13.37 -10.27 18.99
CA LEU A 164 13.74 -8.88 18.68
C LEU A 164 12.50 -8.00 18.51
N LEU A 165 11.48 -8.51 17.83
CA LEU A 165 10.24 -7.78 17.59
C LEU A 165 9.47 -7.55 18.91
N GLU A 166 9.37 -8.57 19.74
CA GLU A 166 8.76 -8.48 21.08
C GLU A 166 9.48 -7.44 21.94
N ALA A 167 10.80 -7.52 22.03
CA ALA A 167 11.59 -6.56 22.82
C ALA A 167 11.43 -5.11 22.29
N TRP A 168 11.33 -4.94 20.98
CA TRP A 168 11.06 -3.63 20.40
C TRP A 168 9.64 -3.14 20.72
N ASP A 169 8.64 -3.99 20.66
CA ASP A 169 7.25 -3.66 21.04
C ASP A 169 7.14 -3.26 22.51
N GLU A 170 7.71 -4.05 23.42
CA GLU A 170 7.79 -3.80 24.86
C GLU A 170 8.52 -2.48 25.20
N SER A 171 9.51 -2.10 24.39
CA SER A 171 10.22 -0.81 24.55
C SER A 171 9.35 0.40 24.22
N GLY A 172 8.11 0.19 23.74
CA GLY A 172 7.20 1.22 23.23
C GLY A 172 7.50 1.59 21.79
N ARG A 173 8.09 0.67 21.00
CA ARG A 173 8.37 0.83 19.56
C ARG A 173 9.28 2.01 19.26
N LYS A 174 10.35 2.16 20.02
CA LYS A 174 11.30 3.27 19.85
C LYS A 174 12.06 3.19 18.52
N PRO A 175 12.43 4.35 17.89
CA PRO A 175 12.12 5.71 18.34
C PRO A 175 10.63 6.05 18.13
N VAL A 176 10.04 6.73 19.09
CA VAL A 176 8.63 7.16 19.04
C VAL A 176 8.56 8.49 18.26
N PRO A 177 7.62 8.65 17.32
CA PRO A 177 7.40 9.92 16.67
C PRO A 177 7.07 11.03 17.67
N THR A 178 7.74 12.16 17.55
CA THR A 178 7.54 13.30 18.46
C THR A 178 6.33 14.16 18.12
N HIS A 179 5.89 14.12 16.86
CA HIS A 179 4.76 14.93 16.41
C HIS A 179 3.43 14.31 16.82
N PRO A 180 2.49 15.04 17.45
CA PRO A 180 1.22 14.48 17.94
C PRO A 180 0.37 13.81 16.87
N LYS A 181 0.37 14.32 15.64
CA LYS A 181 -0.36 13.71 14.49
C LYS A 181 0.14 12.31 14.11
N LEU A 182 1.33 11.94 14.55
CA LEU A 182 1.92 10.62 14.29
C LEU A 182 1.72 9.63 15.44
N ALA A 183 0.97 9.99 16.48
CA ALA A 183 0.70 9.09 17.61
C ALA A 183 -0.03 7.81 17.16
N THR A 184 -1.05 7.95 16.30
CA THR A 184 -1.79 6.81 15.71
C THR A 184 -0.92 5.96 14.79
N TYR A 185 0.06 6.57 14.10
CA TYR A 185 1.04 5.85 13.30
C TYR A 185 1.88 4.91 14.16
N ASN A 186 2.35 5.37 15.32
CA ASN A 186 3.15 4.52 16.22
C ASN A 186 2.39 3.27 16.68
N THR A 187 1.09 3.36 16.87
CA THR A 187 0.24 2.22 17.26
C THR A 187 0.20 1.15 16.16
N ARG A 188 0.26 1.53 14.89
CA ARG A 188 0.19 0.61 13.74
C ARG A 188 1.54 0.18 13.18
N ARG A 189 2.65 0.74 13.65
CA ARG A 189 3.99 0.42 13.13
C ARG A 189 4.30 -1.07 13.17
N ILE A 190 3.80 -1.78 14.16
CA ILE A 190 3.98 -3.23 14.28
C ILE A 190 3.46 -3.95 13.04
N LEU A 191 2.28 -3.56 12.52
CA LEU A 191 1.67 -4.16 11.33
C LEU A 191 2.41 -3.84 10.02
N GLN A 192 3.32 -2.87 10.03
CA GLN A 192 4.14 -2.52 8.87
C GLN A 192 5.50 -3.23 8.88
N VAL A 193 5.84 -3.87 9.99
CA VAL A 193 7.10 -4.60 10.18
C VAL A 193 6.88 -6.11 10.07
N ILE A 194 5.69 -6.58 10.43
CA ILE A 194 5.25 -7.97 10.28
C ILE A 194 4.88 -8.24 8.82
#